data_ca9f2ff5dd0c71770c6c8efe010e2f05
#
_entry.id   ca9f2ff5dd0c71770c6c8efe010e2f05
#
_cell.length_a   1.000
_cell.length_b   1.000
_cell.length_c   1.000
_cell.angle_alpha   90.00
_cell.angle_beta   90.00
_cell.angle_gamma   90.00
#
_symmetry.space_group_name_H-M   'P 1'
#
loop_
_entity.id
_entity.type
_entity.pdbx_description
1 polymer ?
#
loop_
_entity_poly.entity_id
_entity_poly.type
_entity_poly.pdbx_seq_one_letter_code
_entity_poly.pdbx_strand_id
1 'polypeptide(L)'
;GTGSDLWMDAMESEERGDRLSTLRICKELVSEEPDNADAWMTIARMELPAPAKGKQEMPTLVQTAKSVTALKKVVQLDPENRRAWDLGGTLLVDHLGMMEDALIWWEERRGHAPAEVTPLIEQVSILVRMGYYEECADLIEEMFSPEMESVDGGLRMRMGRVSQTVSKASKMEEDEIFRPNQPKHPRWDIIERLKKKKPISQGLFLMLFVAPLAFFIGSASMIFIGNSGWALPLVFIILLVAVMAISRLSMNLLQSINRHALDLERAIDYETTTGQVCIPNSIRESPLYSSLMKGKMPAIRERVALIVESDEKIPVKWDLSIPMLHD
;
A
#
# COMPACT_ATOMS: atom_id res chain seq x y z
N GLY A 1 -32.50 0.29 28.23
CA GLY A 1 -32.81 -0.55 27.08
C GLY A 1 -32.00 -1.82 27.15
N THR A 2 -32.49 -2.90 26.58
CA THR A 2 -31.67 -4.12 26.41
C THR A 2 -30.65 -3.90 25.27
N GLY A 3 -29.57 -4.65 25.24
CA GLY A 3 -28.59 -4.56 24.14
C GLY A 3 -29.21 -4.71 22.75
N SER A 4 -30.27 -5.55 22.63
CA SER A 4 -31.07 -5.71 21.41
C SER A 4 -31.80 -4.40 21.02
N ASP A 5 -32.33 -3.64 21.97
CA ASP A 5 -33.00 -2.37 21.68
C ASP A 5 -32.01 -1.32 21.20
N LEU A 6 -30.84 -1.22 21.86
CA LEU A 6 -29.76 -0.33 21.45
C LEU A 6 -29.23 -0.67 20.06
N TRP A 7 -29.11 -1.95 19.74
CA TRP A 7 -28.70 -2.36 18.40
C TRP A 7 -29.71 -1.95 17.31
N MET A 8 -31.02 -2.14 17.57
CA MET A 8 -32.06 -1.71 16.63
C MET A 8 -32.06 -0.19 16.45
N ASP A 9 -31.93 0.57 17.54
CA ASP A 9 -31.82 2.04 17.50
C ASP A 9 -30.59 2.50 16.71
N ALA A 10 -29.47 1.80 16.86
CA ALA A 10 -28.25 2.08 16.08
C ALA A 10 -28.47 1.86 14.58
N MET A 11 -29.10 0.75 14.20
CA MET A 11 -29.39 0.43 12.79
C MET A 11 -30.36 1.42 12.17
N GLU A 12 -31.42 1.79 12.89
CA GLU A 12 -32.37 2.81 12.43
C GLU A 12 -31.70 4.18 12.25
N SER A 13 -30.79 4.54 13.16
CA SER A 13 -30.01 5.77 13.07
C SER A 13 -29.05 5.75 11.86
N GLU A 14 -28.41 4.59 11.58
CA GLU A 14 -27.56 4.40 10.40
C GLU A 14 -28.37 4.52 9.09
N GLU A 15 -29.55 3.90 9.01
CA GLU A 15 -30.45 4.00 7.86
C GLU A 15 -30.89 5.43 7.58
N ARG A 16 -31.09 6.23 8.62
CA ARG A 16 -31.38 7.66 8.49
C ARG A 16 -30.17 8.50 8.10
N GLY A 17 -28.98 7.91 8.08
CA GLY A 17 -27.72 8.59 7.79
C GLY A 17 -27.16 9.43 8.94
N ASP A 18 -27.72 9.29 10.16
CA ASP A 18 -27.24 10.00 11.35
C ASP A 18 -26.03 9.27 11.99
N ARG A 19 -24.87 9.49 11.39
CA ARG A 19 -23.62 8.84 11.80
C ARG A 19 -23.20 9.15 13.25
N LEU A 20 -23.49 10.36 13.72
CA LEU A 20 -23.11 10.77 15.09
C LEU A 20 -23.95 10.01 16.13
N SER A 21 -25.26 9.93 15.91
CA SER A 21 -26.14 9.15 16.79
C SER A 21 -25.81 7.66 16.73
N THR A 22 -25.59 7.10 15.52
CA THR A 22 -25.17 5.70 15.35
C THR A 22 -23.90 5.41 16.14
N LEU A 23 -22.87 6.25 16.00
CA LEU A 23 -21.62 6.09 16.73
C LEU A 23 -21.80 6.14 18.25
N ARG A 24 -22.61 7.09 18.75
CA ARG A 24 -22.90 7.23 20.18
C ARG A 24 -23.61 6.00 20.72
N ILE A 25 -24.66 5.53 20.03
CA ILE A 25 -25.45 4.36 20.45
C ILE A 25 -24.60 3.10 20.43
N CYS A 26 -23.78 2.89 19.38
CA CYS A 26 -22.85 1.74 19.32
C CYS A 26 -21.81 1.78 20.45
N LYS A 27 -21.30 2.96 20.83
CA LYS A 27 -20.38 3.09 21.98
C LYS A 27 -21.06 2.77 23.32
N GLU A 28 -22.32 3.13 23.49
CA GLU A 28 -23.12 2.73 24.64
C GLU A 28 -23.33 1.21 24.65
N LEU A 29 -23.71 0.64 23.51
CA LEU A 29 -23.91 -0.80 23.36
C LEU A 29 -22.65 -1.61 23.71
N VAL A 30 -21.47 -1.25 23.21
CA VAL A 30 -20.23 -2.00 23.54
C VAL A 30 -19.76 -1.77 24.97
N SER A 31 -20.28 -0.78 25.69
CA SER A 31 -20.04 -0.64 27.14
C SER A 31 -20.87 -1.61 27.95
N GLU A 32 -22.05 -2.01 27.47
CA GLU A 32 -22.94 -3.01 28.08
C GLU A 32 -22.61 -4.43 27.57
N GLU A 33 -22.33 -4.57 26.27
CA GLU A 33 -22.00 -5.82 25.57
C GLU A 33 -20.63 -5.70 24.87
N PRO A 34 -19.51 -5.83 25.58
CA PRO A 34 -18.16 -5.65 25.01
C PRO A 34 -17.78 -6.67 23.93
N ASP A 35 -18.50 -7.78 23.85
CA ASP A 35 -18.32 -8.89 22.89
C ASP A 35 -19.18 -8.77 21.63
N ASN A 36 -19.89 -7.65 21.46
CA ASN A 36 -20.69 -7.40 20.27
C ASN A 36 -19.80 -6.95 19.08
N ALA A 37 -19.37 -7.91 18.24
CA ALA A 37 -18.48 -7.66 17.10
C ALA A 37 -19.10 -6.71 16.06
N ASP A 38 -20.41 -6.79 15.81
CA ASP A 38 -21.09 -5.96 14.83
C ASP A 38 -21.13 -4.48 15.27
N ALA A 39 -21.33 -4.25 16.57
CA ALA A 39 -21.28 -2.90 17.12
C ALA A 39 -19.85 -2.31 17.01
N TRP A 40 -18.82 -3.09 17.30
CA TRP A 40 -17.43 -2.67 17.09
C TRP A 40 -17.12 -2.39 15.63
N MET A 41 -17.60 -3.23 14.68
CA MET A 41 -17.44 -2.98 13.25
C MET A 41 -18.15 -1.68 12.81
N THR A 42 -19.31 -1.43 13.34
CA THR A 42 -20.04 -0.17 13.07
C THR A 42 -19.29 1.03 13.62
N ILE A 43 -18.75 0.97 14.84
CA ILE A 43 -17.89 2.02 15.39
C ILE A 43 -16.70 2.27 14.46
N ALA A 44 -16.01 1.23 14.00
CA ALA A 44 -14.86 1.37 13.10
C ALA A 44 -15.23 2.14 11.82
N ARG A 45 -16.39 1.83 11.22
CA ARG A 45 -16.87 2.51 10.02
C ARG A 45 -17.33 3.94 10.30
N MET A 46 -17.97 4.19 11.43
CA MET A 46 -18.50 5.51 11.79
C MET A 46 -17.41 6.51 12.20
N GLU A 47 -16.28 6.05 12.75
CA GLU A 47 -15.13 6.91 13.04
C GLU A 47 -14.43 7.42 11.76
N LEU A 48 -14.60 6.74 10.63
CA LEU A 48 -14.07 7.20 9.33
C LEU A 48 -15.04 8.18 8.67
N PRO A 49 -14.58 9.05 7.75
CA PRO A 49 -15.45 9.91 6.97
C PRO A 49 -16.52 9.13 6.19
N ALA A 50 -17.69 9.76 6.02
CA ALA A 50 -18.75 9.16 5.22
C ALA A 50 -18.33 8.99 3.76
N PRO A 51 -18.76 7.90 3.08
CA PRO A 51 -18.61 7.79 1.63
C PRO A 51 -19.31 8.98 0.95
N ALA A 52 -18.60 9.67 0.04
CA ALA A 52 -19.11 10.83 -0.66
C ALA A 52 -19.18 10.60 -2.18
N LYS A 53 -20.22 11.13 -2.83
CA LYS A 53 -20.26 11.24 -4.28
C LYS A 53 -19.36 12.41 -4.67
N GLY A 54 -18.24 12.13 -5.34
CA GLY A 54 -17.24 13.14 -5.74
C GLY A 54 -15.93 13.00 -4.99
N LYS A 55 -15.37 14.10 -4.48
CA LYS A 55 -14.09 14.05 -3.75
C LYS A 55 -14.30 13.42 -2.37
N GLN A 56 -13.75 12.20 -2.20
CA GLN A 56 -13.78 11.50 -0.93
C GLN A 56 -12.94 12.25 0.11
N GLU A 57 -13.53 12.54 1.26
CA GLU A 57 -12.79 13.01 2.42
C GLU A 57 -11.94 11.89 3.00
N MET A 58 -10.68 12.18 3.31
CA MET A 58 -9.77 11.20 3.89
C MET A 58 -9.72 11.35 5.41
N PRO A 59 -9.61 10.24 6.16
CA PRO A 59 -9.61 10.29 7.62
C PRO A 59 -8.37 11.00 8.17
N THR A 60 -8.55 11.70 9.27
CA THR A 60 -7.47 12.26 10.09
C THR A 60 -6.72 11.16 10.84
N LEU A 61 -5.59 11.49 11.44
CA LEU A 61 -4.82 10.57 12.29
C LEU A 61 -5.68 10.01 13.45
N VAL A 62 -6.45 10.87 14.12
CA VAL A 62 -7.29 10.47 15.26
C VAL A 62 -8.42 9.54 14.82
N GLN A 63 -9.09 9.87 13.71
CA GLN A 63 -10.15 9.01 13.15
C GLN A 63 -9.60 7.64 12.76
N THR A 64 -8.45 7.62 12.09
CA THR A 64 -7.81 6.37 11.67
C THR A 64 -7.42 5.50 12.87
N ALA A 65 -6.81 6.10 13.90
CA ALA A 65 -6.41 5.39 15.12
C ALA A 65 -7.61 4.79 15.86
N LYS A 66 -8.69 5.54 16.00
CA LYS A 66 -9.94 5.05 16.62
C LYS A 66 -10.56 3.89 15.84
N SER A 67 -10.59 4.00 14.51
CA SER A 67 -11.08 2.92 13.64
C SER A 67 -10.24 1.65 13.78
N VAL A 68 -8.91 1.75 13.75
CA VAL A 68 -8.01 0.60 13.94
C VAL A 68 -8.20 -0.03 15.32
N THR A 69 -8.38 0.77 16.37
CA THR A 69 -8.65 0.26 17.71
C THR A 69 -9.95 -0.55 17.77
N ALA A 70 -11.02 -0.07 17.13
CA ALA A 70 -12.26 -0.81 17.02
C ALA A 70 -12.11 -2.09 16.18
N LEU A 71 -11.38 -2.05 15.06
CA LEU A 71 -11.12 -3.22 14.22
C LEU A 71 -10.33 -4.30 14.93
N LYS A 72 -9.37 -3.94 15.80
CA LYS A 72 -8.67 -4.91 16.67
C LYS A 72 -9.65 -5.68 17.56
N LYS A 73 -10.70 -5.01 18.05
CA LYS A 73 -11.77 -5.68 18.80
C LYS A 73 -12.60 -6.61 17.91
N VAL A 74 -12.96 -6.15 16.71
CA VAL A 74 -13.72 -6.98 15.75
C VAL A 74 -13.01 -8.29 15.48
N VAL A 75 -11.73 -8.27 15.09
CA VAL A 75 -11.00 -9.49 14.71
C VAL A 75 -10.69 -10.40 15.89
N GLN A 76 -10.66 -9.88 17.12
CA GLN A 76 -10.55 -10.69 18.33
C GLN A 76 -11.86 -11.44 18.63
N LEU A 77 -13.02 -10.84 18.34
CA LEU A 77 -14.35 -11.39 18.60
C LEU A 77 -14.86 -12.25 17.44
N ASP A 78 -14.57 -11.83 16.22
CA ASP A 78 -14.95 -12.48 14.96
C ASP A 78 -13.73 -12.56 14.03
N PRO A 79 -12.84 -13.56 14.23
CA PRO A 79 -11.65 -13.74 13.38
C PRO A 79 -11.96 -14.02 11.90
N GLU A 80 -13.17 -14.46 11.58
CA GLU A 80 -13.57 -14.76 10.21
C GLU A 80 -14.01 -13.52 9.42
N ASN A 81 -14.09 -12.37 10.04
CA ASN A 81 -14.53 -11.12 9.41
C ASN A 81 -13.48 -10.56 8.45
N ARG A 82 -13.46 -11.05 7.22
CA ARG A 82 -12.56 -10.59 6.15
C ARG A 82 -12.53 -9.07 5.98
N ARG A 83 -13.71 -8.42 6.05
CA ARG A 83 -13.80 -6.97 5.86
C ARG A 83 -13.05 -6.20 6.94
N ALA A 84 -13.05 -6.70 8.17
CA ALA A 84 -12.32 -6.08 9.26
C ALA A 84 -10.80 -6.23 9.05
N TRP A 85 -10.34 -7.41 8.61
CA TRP A 85 -8.93 -7.63 8.28
C TRP A 85 -8.45 -6.73 7.13
N ASP A 86 -9.21 -6.67 6.03
CA ASP A 86 -8.87 -5.85 4.86
C ASP A 86 -8.83 -4.35 5.20
N LEU A 87 -9.84 -3.87 5.92
CA LEU A 87 -9.89 -2.46 6.33
C LEU A 87 -8.75 -2.13 7.30
N GLY A 88 -8.50 -2.97 8.30
CA GLY A 88 -7.42 -2.77 9.27
C GLY A 88 -6.05 -2.75 8.61
N GLY A 89 -5.76 -3.69 7.71
CA GLY A 89 -4.53 -3.73 6.93
C GLY A 89 -4.33 -2.48 6.08
N THR A 90 -5.38 -2.03 5.39
CA THR A 90 -5.36 -0.78 4.60
C THR A 90 -5.06 0.44 5.48
N LEU A 91 -5.74 0.57 6.62
CA LEU A 91 -5.52 1.70 7.53
C LEU A 91 -4.11 1.69 8.12
N LEU A 92 -3.59 0.54 8.51
CA LEU A 92 -2.23 0.40 9.06
C LEU A 92 -1.17 0.78 8.02
N VAL A 93 -1.27 0.28 6.78
CA VAL A 93 -0.27 0.51 5.74
C VAL A 93 -0.43 1.87 5.08
N ASP A 94 -1.61 2.15 4.51
CA ASP A 94 -1.79 3.28 3.61
C ASP A 94 -2.09 4.60 4.33
N HIS A 95 -2.71 4.53 5.51
CA HIS A 95 -3.10 5.71 6.28
C HIS A 95 -2.18 6.02 7.47
N LEU A 96 -1.55 5.01 8.07
CA LEU A 96 -0.66 5.20 9.22
C LEU A 96 0.82 4.95 8.89
N GLY A 97 1.13 4.15 7.87
CA GLY A 97 2.50 3.76 7.54
C GLY A 97 3.14 2.87 8.61
N MET A 98 2.34 2.10 9.36
CA MET A 98 2.77 1.23 10.46
C MET A 98 3.06 -0.18 9.93
N MET A 99 4.23 -0.36 9.30
CA MET A 99 4.54 -1.59 8.57
C MET A 99 4.72 -2.81 9.49
N GLU A 100 5.37 -2.66 10.65
CA GLU A 100 5.52 -3.75 11.62
C GLU A 100 4.17 -4.21 12.18
N ASP A 101 3.32 -3.27 12.57
CA ASP A 101 1.97 -3.59 13.04
C ASP A 101 1.14 -4.28 11.95
N ALA A 102 1.30 -3.87 10.70
CA ALA A 102 0.63 -4.50 9.57
C ALA A 102 1.14 -5.92 9.29
N LEU A 103 2.45 -6.19 9.45
CA LEU A 103 3.00 -7.55 9.35
C LEU A 103 2.41 -8.46 10.42
N ILE A 104 2.33 -7.99 11.67
CA ILE A 104 1.71 -8.73 12.78
C ILE A 104 0.22 -8.96 12.50
N TRP A 105 -0.49 -7.91 12.03
CA TRP A 105 -1.91 -7.99 11.67
C TRP A 105 -2.19 -9.10 10.65
N TRP A 106 -1.40 -9.16 9.59
CA TRP A 106 -1.57 -10.18 8.55
C TRP A 106 -1.09 -11.56 8.99
N GLU A 107 -0.10 -11.66 9.89
CA GLU A 107 0.31 -12.93 10.48
C GLU A 107 -0.77 -13.53 11.37
N GLU A 108 -1.44 -12.72 12.18
CA GLU A 108 -2.61 -13.15 12.95
C GLU A 108 -3.72 -13.68 12.03
N ARG A 109 -3.98 -12.98 10.90
CA ARG A 109 -4.95 -13.46 9.90
C ARG A 109 -4.55 -14.80 9.30
N ARG A 110 -3.26 -15.00 8.99
CA ARG A 110 -2.75 -16.30 8.52
C ARG A 110 -3.00 -17.43 9.52
N GLY A 111 -2.86 -17.16 10.80
CA GLY A 111 -3.16 -18.12 11.86
C GLY A 111 -4.62 -18.59 11.85
N HIS A 112 -5.56 -17.70 11.50
CA HIS A 112 -6.99 -18.02 11.41
C HIS A 112 -7.40 -18.59 10.05
N ALA A 113 -6.77 -18.16 8.96
CA ALA A 113 -7.12 -18.54 7.58
C ALA A 113 -5.87 -18.91 6.77
N PRO A 114 -5.22 -20.04 7.06
CA PRO A 114 -3.91 -20.39 6.48
C PRO A 114 -3.95 -20.64 4.97
N ALA A 115 -5.10 -20.94 4.38
CA ALA A 115 -5.25 -21.11 2.93
C ALA A 115 -5.52 -19.80 2.17
N GLU A 116 -5.73 -18.69 2.87
CA GLU A 116 -6.02 -17.40 2.25
C GLU A 116 -4.75 -16.75 1.71
N VAL A 117 -4.76 -16.35 0.43
CA VAL A 117 -3.59 -15.77 -0.24
C VAL A 117 -3.37 -14.30 0.11
N THR A 118 -4.43 -13.55 0.43
CA THR A 118 -4.37 -12.11 0.69
C THR A 118 -3.32 -11.73 1.75
N PRO A 119 -3.25 -12.37 2.93
CA PRO A 119 -2.23 -12.04 3.93
C PRO A 119 -0.80 -12.17 3.41
N LEU A 120 -0.51 -13.22 2.64
CA LEU A 120 0.81 -13.43 2.05
C LEU A 120 1.20 -12.32 1.07
N ILE A 121 0.27 -11.90 0.21
CA ILE A 121 0.49 -10.79 -0.73
C ILE A 121 0.78 -9.49 0.02
N GLU A 122 0.01 -9.21 1.06
CA GLU A 122 0.19 -7.99 1.85
C GLU A 122 1.53 -8.00 2.60
N GLN A 123 1.91 -9.13 3.21
CA GLN A 123 3.21 -9.29 3.87
C GLN A 123 4.37 -9.11 2.86
N VAL A 124 4.34 -9.78 1.71
CA VAL A 124 5.36 -9.62 0.67
C VAL A 124 5.41 -8.17 0.17
N SER A 125 4.26 -7.52 -0.03
CA SER A 125 4.19 -6.12 -0.46
C SER A 125 4.86 -5.17 0.55
N ILE A 126 4.66 -5.40 1.85
CA ILE A 126 5.29 -4.63 2.92
C ILE A 126 6.80 -4.86 2.93
N LEU A 127 7.25 -6.12 2.88
CA LEU A 127 8.67 -6.47 2.88
C LEU A 127 9.41 -5.87 1.68
N VAL A 128 8.83 -5.95 0.48
CA VAL A 128 9.36 -5.32 -0.74
C VAL A 128 9.50 -3.81 -0.57
N ARG A 129 8.48 -3.17 -0.01
CA ARG A 129 8.45 -1.72 0.24
C ARG A 129 9.55 -1.29 1.21
N MET A 130 9.81 -2.09 2.24
CA MET A 130 10.85 -1.88 3.23
C MET A 130 12.25 -2.33 2.76
N GLY A 131 12.36 -3.06 1.64
CA GLY A 131 13.62 -3.54 1.07
C GLY A 131 14.11 -4.88 1.62
N TYR A 132 13.23 -5.69 2.17
CA TYR A 132 13.49 -7.03 2.72
C TYR A 132 13.12 -8.10 1.68
N TYR A 133 13.94 -8.21 0.63
CA TYR A 133 13.64 -9.06 -0.52
C TYR A 133 13.93 -10.54 -0.29
N GLU A 134 14.97 -10.86 0.49
CA GLU A 134 15.35 -12.23 0.80
C GLU A 134 14.28 -12.92 1.62
N GLU A 135 13.69 -12.20 2.57
CA GLU A 135 12.63 -12.67 3.46
C GLU A 135 11.29 -12.93 2.74
N CYS A 136 11.18 -12.48 1.48
CA CYS A 136 10.00 -12.76 0.66
C CYS A 136 10.00 -14.15 0.03
N ALA A 137 11.14 -14.84 -0.06
CA ALA A 137 11.27 -16.06 -0.87
C ALA A 137 10.31 -17.17 -0.41
N ASP A 138 10.30 -17.48 0.88
CA ASP A 138 9.46 -18.53 1.47
C ASP A 138 7.97 -18.17 1.37
N LEU A 139 7.61 -16.90 1.59
CA LEU A 139 6.23 -16.43 1.45
C LEU A 139 5.72 -16.52 0.01
N ILE A 140 6.59 -16.26 -0.97
CA ILE A 140 6.25 -16.39 -2.38
C ILE A 140 6.06 -17.87 -2.75
N GLU A 141 6.91 -18.76 -2.27
CA GLU A 141 6.75 -20.20 -2.49
C GLU A 141 5.43 -20.69 -1.90
N GLU A 142 5.11 -20.32 -0.67
CA GLU A 142 3.85 -20.65 -0.02
C GLU A 142 2.64 -20.08 -0.80
N MET A 143 2.72 -18.84 -1.27
CA MET A 143 1.65 -18.17 -2.03
C MET A 143 1.24 -18.90 -3.31
N PHE A 144 2.18 -19.63 -3.94
CA PHE A 144 1.93 -20.44 -5.14
C PHE A 144 1.72 -21.93 -4.85
N SER A 145 1.66 -22.32 -3.58
CA SER A 145 1.44 -23.72 -3.22
C SER A 145 0.02 -24.17 -3.61
N PRO A 146 -0.17 -25.48 -3.92
CA PRO A 146 -1.49 -26.02 -4.27
C PRO A 146 -2.47 -26.03 -3.08
N GLU A 147 -2.02 -25.77 -1.86
CA GLU A 147 -2.82 -25.72 -0.65
C GLU A 147 -3.58 -24.41 -0.48
N MET A 148 -3.17 -23.37 -1.23
CA MET A 148 -3.82 -22.06 -1.21
C MET A 148 -5.17 -22.09 -1.95
N GLU A 149 -6.11 -21.25 -1.48
CA GLU A 149 -7.40 -21.06 -2.14
C GLU A 149 -7.22 -20.49 -3.55
N SER A 150 -8.22 -20.79 -4.42
CA SER A 150 -8.23 -20.20 -5.76
C SER A 150 -8.48 -18.69 -5.69
N VAL A 151 -7.71 -17.94 -6.47
CA VAL A 151 -7.75 -16.48 -6.50
C VAL A 151 -8.35 -15.95 -7.80
N ASP A 152 -8.98 -14.78 -7.72
CA ASP A 152 -9.45 -14.06 -8.89
C ASP A 152 -8.29 -13.52 -9.77
N GLY A 153 -8.63 -12.99 -10.94
CA GLY A 153 -7.64 -12.46 -11.89
C GLY A 153 -6.86 -11.25 -11.35
N GLY A 154 -7.51 -10.40 -10.55
CA GLY A 154 -6.88 -9.23 -9.96
C GLY A 154 -5.83 -9.60 -8.91
N LEU A 155 -6.17 -10.53 -8.03
CA LEU A 155 -5.26 -11.04 -7.00
C LEU A 155 -4.09 -11.80 -7.62
N ARG A 156 -4.35 -12.63 -8.65
CA ARG A 156 -3.32 -13.34 -9.42
C ARG A 156 -2.34 -12.38 -10.09
N MET A 157 -2.82 -11.25 -10.60
CA MET A 157 -1.96 -10.21 -11.19
C MET A 157 -1.07 -9.56 -10.12
N ARG A 158 -1.60 -9.31 -8.92
CA ARG A 158 -0.81 -8.80 -7.79
C ARG A 158 0.28 -9.80 -7.37
N MET A 159 -0.06 -11.09 -7.25
CA MET A 159 0.91 -12.17 -6.98
C MET A 159 2.07 -12.16 -7.98
N GLY A 160 1.77 -12.13 -9.27
CA GLY A 160 2.78 -12.08 -10.33
C GLY A 160 3.66 -10.84 -10.26
N ARG A 161 3.08 -9.69 -9.93
CA ARG A 161 3.80 -8.42 -9.81
C ARG A 161 4.79 -8.40 -8.65
N VAL A 162 4.37 -8.84 -7.45
CA VAL A 162 5.26 -8.88 -6.28
C VAL A 162 6.38 -9.91 -6.48
N SER A 163 6.07 -11.10 -7.03
CA SER A 163 7.08 -12.12 -7.35
C SER A 163 8.11 -11.62 -8.36
N GLN A 164 7.68 -10.91 -9.41
CA GLN A 164 8.59 -10.33 -10.38
C GLN A 164 9.50 -9.27 -9.75
N THR A 165 8.98 -8.45 -8.85
CA THR A 165 9.75 -7.43 -8.13
C THR A 165 10.83 -8.07 -7.27
N VAL A 166 10.50 -9.10 -6.50
CA VAL A 166 11.45 -9.85 -5.67
C VAL A 166 12.51 -10.54 -6.53
N SER A 167 12.10 -11.20 -7.63
CA SER A 167 13.05 -11.86 -8.56
C SER A 167 14.02 -10.88 -9.23
N LYS A 168 13.64 -9.63 -9.46
CA LYS A 168 14.57 -8.59 -9.93
C LYS A 168 15.51 -8.14 -8.83
N ALA A 169 14.98 -7.96 -7.63
CA ALA A 169 15.75 -7.46 -6.49
C ALA A 169 16.76 -8.50 -5.97
N SER A 170 16.50 -9.81 -6.12
CA SER A 170 17.44 -10.87 -5.77
C SER A 170 18.75 -10.86 -6.60
N LYS A 171 18.79 -10.05 -7.66
CA LYS A 171 19.98 -9.83 -8.50
C LYS A 171 20.77 -8.57 -8.14
N MET A 172 20.27 -7.79 -7.17
CA MET A 172 20.92 -6.57 -6.70
C MET A 172 21.99 -6.92 -5.68
N GLU A 173 23.09 -6.17 -5.73
CA GLU A 173 24.10 -6.24 -4.67
C GLU A 173 23.55 -5.63 -3.38
N GLU A 174 24.03 -6.08 -2.23
CA GLU A 174 23.50 -5.65 -0.92
C GLU A 174 23.61 -4.13 -0.71
N ASP A 175 24.67 -3.50 -1.22
CA ASP A 175 24.87 -2.04 -1.16
C ASP A 175 23.94 -1.24 -2.10
N GLU A 176 23.30 -1.90 -3.05
CA GLU A 176 22.26 -1.31 -3.89
C GLU A 176 20.91 -1.25 -3.20
N ILE A 177 20.68 -2.08 -2.17
CA ILE A 177 19.43 -2.10 -1.39
C ILE A 177 19.49 -0.98 -0.37
N PHE A 178 18.69 0.06 -0.60
CA PHE A 178 18.69 1.23 0.27
C PHE A 178 18.19 0.92 1.68
N ARG A 179 19.02 1.23 2.68
CA ARG A 179 18.73 1.16 4.11
C ARG A 179 18.76 2.57 4.71
N PRO A 180 17.60 3.22 4.87
CA PRO A 180 17.52 4.63 5.31
C PRO A 180 18.11 4.92 6.68
N ASN A 181 18.11 3.95 7.59
CA ASN A 181 18.69 4.06 8.92
C ASN A 181 20.24 4.07 8.94
N GLN A 182 20.86 3.86 7.79
CA GLN A 182 22.31 3.95 7.61
C GLN A 182 22.68 5.33 7.02
N PRO A 183 23.16 6.29 7.83
CA PRO A 183 23.41 7.66 7.35
C PRO A 183 24.48 7.78 6.27
N LYS A 184 25.39 6.80 6.19
CA LYS A 184 26.48 6.76 5.20
C LYS A 184 26.15 5.92 3.96
N HIS A 185 24.90 5.45 3.80
CA HIS A 185 24.51 4.66 2.64
C HIS A 185 24.63 5.49 1.35
N PRO A 186 25.27 4.96 0.28
CA PRO A 186 25.54 5.71 -0.97
C PRO A 186 24.29 6.29 -1.63
N ARG A 187 23.14 5.67 -1.41
CA ARG A 187 21.85 6.13 -1.96
C ARG A 187 21.43 7.49 -1.43
N TRP A 188 21.86 7.89 -0.23
CA TRP A 188 21.61 9.24 0.29
C TRP A 188 22.24 10.33 -0.58
N ASP A 189 23.48 10.11 -1.07
CA ASP A 189 24.15 11.06 -1.96
C ASP A 189 23.43 11.21 -3.31
N ILE A 190 22.82 10.11 -3.79
CA ILE A 190 22.03 10.13 -5.02
C ILE A 190 20.73 10.93 -4.80
N ILE A 191 20.02 10.69 -3.71
CA ILE A 191 18.82 11.45 -3.34
C ILE A 191 19.15 12.92 -3.19
N GLU A 192 20.23 13.27 -2.50
CA GLU A 192 20.68 14.66 -2.30
C GLU A 192 20.94 15.37 -3.63
N ARG A 193 21.62 14.70 -4.58
CA ARG A 193 21.87 15.27 -5.93
C ARG A 193 20.59 15.44 -6.75
N LEU A 194 19.62 14.56 -6.56
CA LEU A 194 18.38 14.54 -7.34
C LEU A 194 17.17 15.16 -6.62
N LYS A 195 17.33 15.70 -5.43
CA LYS A 195 16.25 16.22 -4.59
C LYS A 195 15.39 17.33 -5.20
N LYS A 196 15.88 17.98 -6.25
CA LYS A 196 15.10 18.97 -7.03
C LYS A 196 14.24 18.32 -8.11
N LYS A 197 14.50 17.06 -8.49
CA LYS A 197 13.77 16.34 -9.53
C LYS A 197 12.59 15.60 -8.93
N LYS A 198 11.38 16.03 -9.33
CA LYS A 198 10.14 15.34 -8.96
C LYS A 198 10.00 14.04 -9.75
N PRO A 199 9.33 13.02 -9.19
CA PRO A 199 9.06 11.79 -9.93
C PRO A 199 8.15 12.07 -11.13
N ILE A 200 8.39 11.35 -12.21
CA ILE A 200 7.56 11.41 -13.42
C ILE A 200 6.38 10.46 -13.21
N SER A 201 5.15 10.96 -13.39
CA SER A 201 3.96 10.11 -13.30
C SER A 201 3.90 9.11 -14.45
N GLN A 202 3.36 7.93 -14.18
CA GLN A 202 3.18 6.89 -15.19
C GLN A 202 2.36 7.39 -16.37
N GLY A 203 1.26 8.11 -16.13
CA GLY A 203 0.41 8.63 -17.18
C GLY A 203 1.14 9.61 -18.11
N LEU A 204 1.90 10.55 -17.55
CA LEU A 204 2.71 11.49 -18.32
C LEU A 204 3.79 10.76 -19.13
N PHE A 205 4.45 9.76 -18.52
CA PHE A 205 5.46 8.97 -19.21
C PHE A 205 4.88 8.17 -20.37
N LEU A 206 3.75 7.50 -20.19
CA LEU A 206 3.06 6.76 -21.24
C LEU A 206 2.61 7.70 -22.37
N MET A 207 2.09 8.87 -22.05
CA MET A 207 1.64 9.85 -23.03
C MET A 207 2.80 10.42 -23.86
N LEU A 208 3.94 10.70 -23.24
CA LEU A 208 5.07 11.34 -23.93
C LEU A 208 5.97 10.35 -24.69
N PHE A 209 6.06 9.10 -24.25
CA PHE A 209 7.01 8.13 -24.82
C PHE A 209 6.33 6.93 -25.48
N VAL A 210 5.30 6.35 -24.86
CA VAL A 210 4.66 5.14 -25.39
C VAL A 210 3.66 5.47 -26.49
N ALA A 211 2.84 6.49 -26.32
CA ALA A 211 1.80 6.84 -27.30
C ALA A 211 2.39 7.29 -28.65
N PRO A 212 3.41 8.18 -28.72
CA PRO A 212 4.04 8.54 -30.00
C PRO A 212 4.69 7.33 -30.70
N LEU A 213 5.37 6.47 -29.93
CA LEU A 213 6.03 5.29 -30.50
C LEU A 213 5.01 4.27 -31.03
N ALA A 214 3.92 4.05 -30.32
CA ALA A 214 2.80 3.23 -30.80
C ALA A 214 2.17 3.79 -32.07
N PHE A 215 1.99 5.11 -32.15
CA PHE A 215 1.50 5.78 -33.35
C PHE A 215 2.43 5.59 -34.54
N PHE A 216 3.74 5.75 -34.37
CA PHE A 216 4.73 5.50 -35.43
C PHE A 216 4.72 4.04 -35.91
N ILE A 217 4.67 3.05 -35.01
CA ILE A 217 4.61 1.64 -35.38
C ILE A 217 3.30 1.35 -36.14
N GLY A 218 2.18 1.85 -35.68
CA GLY A 218 0.88 1.67 -36.34
C GLY A 218 0.87 2.28 -37.75
N SER A 219 1.38 3.51 -37.89
CA SER A 219 1.48 4.19 -39.19
C SER A 219 2.41 3.48 -40.15
N ALA A 220 3.59 3.06 -39.69
CA ALA A 220 4.54 2.29 -40.50
C ALA A 220 3.95 0.94 -40.94
N SER A 221 3.28 0.22 -40.03
CA SER A 221 2.64 -1.04 -40.35
C SER A 221 1.57 -0.91 -41.44
N MET A 222 0.77 0.17 -41.42
CA MET A 222 -0.21 0.46 -42.49
C MET A 222 0.43 0.69 -43.83
N ILE A 223 1.59 1.38 -43.86
CA ILE A 223 2.32 1.65 -45.13
C ILE A 223 2.87 0.35 -45.72
N PHE A 224 3.46 -0.52 -44.92
CA PHE A 224 4.11 -1.74 -45.38
C PHE A 224 3.14 -2.89 -45.72
N ILE A 225 2.04 -3.04 -45.00
CA ILE A 225 1.09 -4.16 -45.18
C ILE A 225 0.07 -3.87 -46.30
N GLY A 226 -0.14 -2.61 -46.64
CA GLY A 226 -1.04 -2.21 -47.73
C GLY A 226 -2.53 -2.39 -47.40
N ASN A 227 -3.37 -2.34 -48.45
CA ASN A 227 -4.86 -2.29 -48.34
C ASN A 227 -5.55 -3.66 -48.51
N SER A 228 -4.91 -4.77 -48.25
CA SER A 228 -5.54 -6.10 -48.30
C SER A 228 -6.59 -6.26 -47.19
N GLY A 229 -7.60 -7.09 -47.38
CA GLY A 229 -8.64 -7.34 -46.38
C GLY A 229 -8.11 -7.88 -45.01
N TRP A 230 -6.94 -8.48 -45.01
CA TRP A 230 -6.24 -8.95 -43.81
C TRP A 230 -5.29 -7.91 -43.19
N ALA A 231 -5.11 -6.76 -43.83
CA ALA A 231 -4.19 -5.74 -43.34
C ALA A 231 -4.58 -5.19 -41.99
N LEU A 232 -5.83 -4.82 -41.78
CA LEU A 232 -6.32 -4.25 -40.53
C LEU A 232 -6.16 -5.18 -39.32
N PRO A 233 -6.60 -6.46 -39.35
CA PRO A 233 -6.37 -7.39 -38.25
C PRO A 233 -4.89 -7.60 -37.95
N LEU A 234 -4.05 -7.72 -38.97
CA LEU A 234 -2.61 -7.91 -38.81
C LEU A 234 -1.93 -6.71 -38.17
N VAL A 235 -2.24 -5.49 -38.63
CA VAL A 235 -1.75 -4.24 -38.05
C VAL A 235 -2.18 -4.13 -36.59
N PHE A 236 -3.43 -4.50 -36.26
CA PHE A 236 -3.91 -4.47 -34.89
C PHE A 236 -3.13 -5.43 -33.98
N ILE A 237 -2.83 -6.66 -34.44
CA ILE A 237 -2.02 -7.63 -33.70
C ILE A 237 -0.60 -7.12 -33.48
N ILE A 238 0.04 -6.59 -34.53
CA ILE A 238 1.39 -6.01 -34.44
C ILE A 238 1.39 -4.86 -33.43
N LEU A 239 0.42 -3.97 -33.50
CA LEU A 239 0.30 -2.83 -32.60
C LEU A 239 0.08 -3.29 -31.16
N LEU A 240 -0.77 -4.28 -30.93
CA LEU A 240 -1.01 -4.84 -29.59
C LEU A 240 0.25 -5.44 -28.99
N VAL A 241 0.97 -6.26 -29.75
CA VAL A 241 2.25 -6.86 -29.30
C VAL A 241 3.30 -5.78 -29.03
N ALA A 242 3.43 -4.81 -29.93
CA ALA A 242 4.35 -3.68 -29.79
C ALA A 242 4.05 -2.85 -28.53
N VAL A 243 2.78 -2.48 -28.30
CA VAL A 243 2.36 -1.71 -27.12
C VAL A 243 2.65 -2.50 -25.84
N MET A 244 2.40 -3.81 -25.81
CA MET A 244 2.73 -4.64 -24.64
C MET A 244 4.24 -4.68 -24.38
N ALA A 245 5.07 -4.89 -25.40
CA ALA A 245 6.52 -4.91 -25.28
C ALA A 245 7.08 -3.55 -24.83
N ILE A 246 6.66 -2.47 -25.48
CA ILE A 246 7.06 -1.09 -25.16
C ILE A 246 6.64 -0.73 -23.73
N SER A 247 5.42 -1.08 -23.32
CA SER A 247 4.93 -0.80 -21.98
C SER A 247 5.77 -1.50 -20.90
N ARG A 248 6.18 -2.75 -21.12
CA ARG A 248 7.07 -3.46 -20.19
C ARG A 248 8.44 -2.80 -20.07
N LEU A 249 9.07 -2.48 -21.20
CA LEU A 249 10.38 -1.81 -21.24
C LEU A 249 10.30 -0.41 -20.61
N SER A 250 9.24 0.32 -20.93
CA SER A 250 8.99 1.67 -20.44
C SER A 250 8.79 1.70 -18.92
N MET A 251 8.10 0.72 -18.36
CA MET A 251 7.92 0.64 -16.89
C MET A 251 9.23 0.40 -16.17
N ASN A 252 10.12 -0.45 -16.70
CA ASN A 252 11.45 -0.64 -16.12
C ASN A 252 12.29 0.63 -16.18
N LEU A 253 12.23 1.35 -17.30
CA LEU A 253 12.90 2.65 -17.46
C LEU A 253 12.34 3.69 -16.49
N LEU A 254 11.01 3.79 -16.38
CA LEU A 254 10.35 4.71 -15.45
C LEU A 254 10.74 4.44 -14.00
N GLN A 255 10.78 3.16 -13.58
CA GLN A 255 11.25 2.78 -12.25
C GLN A 255 12.71 3.19 -12.01
N SER A 256 13.57 3.01 -13.01
CA SER A 256 14.98 3.44 -12.92
C SER A 256 15.10 4.97 -12.80
N ILE A 257 14.34 5.73 -13.60
CA ILE A 257 14.33 7.20 -13.54
C ILE A 257 13.82 7.70 -12.18
N ASN A 258 12.79 7.07 -11.64
CA ASN A 258 12.15 7.45 -10.38
C ASN A 258 12.80 6.78 -9.14
N ARG A 259 13.89 6.02 -9.29
CA ARG A 259 14.48 5.26 -8.19
C ARG A 259 14.82 6.11 -6.96
N HIS A 260 15.30 7.33 -7.16
CA HIS A 260 15.58 8.28 -6.08
C HIS A 260 14.32 8.68 -5.28
N ALA A 261 13.18 8.78 -5.95
CA ALA A 261 11.90 9.05 -5.30
C ALA A 261 11.40 7.81 -4.52
N LEU A 262 11.54 6.61 -5.09
CA LEU A 262 11.20 5.35 -4.43
C LEU A 262 12.06 5.10 -3.18
N ASP A 263 13.35 5.42 -3.25
CA ASP A 263 14.24 5.36 -2.07
C ASP A 263 13.79 6.34 -0.99
N LEU A 264 13.43 7.56 -1.35
CA LEU A 264 12.92 8.53 -0.38
C LEU A 264 11.56 8.12 0.20
N GLU A 265 10.68 7.51 -0.59
CA GLU A 265 9.44 6.90 -0.08
C GLU A 265 9.72 5.81 0.96
N ARG A 266 10.73 4.96 0.72
CA ARG A 266 11.17 3.96 1.71
C ARG A 266 11.66 4.64 3.00
N ALA A 267 12.40 5.74 2.90
CA ALA A 267 12.83 6.48 4.08
C ALA A 267 11.65 7.05 4.88
N ILE A 268 10.60 7.55 4.20
CA ILE A 268 9.35 7.96 4.86
C ILE A 268 8.69 6.76 5.55
N ASP A 269 8.64 5.60 4.91
CA ASP A 269 8.09 4.39 5.50
C ASP A 269 8.87 3.92 6.75
N TYR A 270 10.19 4.08 6.75
CA TYR A 270 11.02 3.83 7.94
C TYR A 270 10.67 4.77 9.09
N GLU A 271 10.51 6.06 8.81
CA GLU A 271 10.11 7.04 9.82
C GLU A 271 8.72 6.75 10.39
N THR A 272 7.75 6.46 9.53
CA THR A 272 6.40 6.14 10.00
C THR A 272 6.30 4.80 10.73
N THR A 273 7.14 3.83 10.38
CA THR A 273 7.17 2.53 11.05
C THR A 273 7.81 2.64 12.44
N THR A 274 8.93 3.35 12.57
CA THR A 274 9.68 3.47 13.82
C THR A 274 9.17 4.58 14.73
N GLY A 275 8.48 5.58 14.17
CA GLY A 275 8.15 6.82 14.90
C GLY A 275 9.37 7.74 15.13
N GLN A 276 10.47 7.51 14.39
CA GLN A 276 11.75 8.23 14.56
C GLN A 276 12.26 8.72 13.22
N VAL A 277 13.13 9.74 13.20
CA VAL A 277 13.62 10.39 11.98
C VAL A 277 14.89 9.75 11.43
N CYS A 278 15.00 9.69 10.09
CA CYS A 278 16.23 9.33 9.39
C CYS A 278 16.52 10.23 8.17
N ILE A 279 15.54 10.99 7.69
CA ILE A 279 15.68 11.84 6.51
C ILE A 279 16.41 13.12 6.91
N PRO A 280 17.53 13.49 6.22
CA PRO A 280 18.23 14.74 6.45
C PRO A 280 17.35 15.98 6.17
N ASN A 281 17.54 17.06 6.93
CA ASN A 281 16.77 18.30 6.77
C ASN A 281 16.90 18.90 5.36
N SER A 282 18.08 18.83 4.74
CA SER A 282 18.32 19.30 3.38
C SER A 282 17.44 18.61 2.32
N ILE A 283 17.10 17.34 2.56
CA ILE A 283 16.20 16.57 1.71
C ILE A 283 14.74 16.87 2.09
N ARG A 284 14.45 17.00 3.39
CA ARG A 284 13.11 17.30 3.90
C ARG A 284 12.55 18.64 3.37
N GLU A 285 13.42 19.63 3.17
CA GLU A 285 13.08 20.93 2.59
C GLU A 285 13.01 20.94 1.05
N SER A 286 13.25 19.81 0.40
CA SER A 286 13.37 19.72 -1.06
C SER A 286 12.03 19.64 -1.79
N PRO A 287 11.98 20.03 -3.08
CA PRO A 287 10.81 19.84 -3.95
C PRO A 287 10.41 18.37 -4.12
N LEU A 288 11.38 17.45 -4.11
CA LEU A 288 11.11 16.01 -4.18
C LEU A 288 10.31 15.55 -2.96
N TYR A 289 10.79 15.84 -1.75
CA TYR A 289 10.09 15.46 -0.51
C TYR A 289 8.69 16.07 -0.44
N SER A 290 8.56 17.37 -0.73
CA SER A 290 7.26 18.06 -0.77
C SER A 290 6.29 17.40 -1.77
N SER A 291 6.78 16.99 -2.94
CA SER A 291 5.98 16.30 -3.96
C SER A 291 5.47 14.95 -3.45
N LEU A 292 6.32 14.15 -2.80
CA LEU A 292 5.95 12.86 -2.23
C LEU A 292 4.94 13.01 -1.09
N MET A 293 5.18 13.95 -0.19
CA MET A 293 4.29 14.20 0.96
C MET A 293 2.90 14.69 0.54
N LYS A 294 2.78 15.43 -0.57
CA LYS A 294 1.47 15.80 -1.13
C LYS A 294 0.63 14.59 -1.55
N GLY A 295 1.27 13.52 -1.99
CA GLY A 295 0.61 12.27 -2.37
C GLY A 295 0.25 11.36 -1.20
N LYS A 296 0.76 11.63 0.02
CA LYS A 296 0.48 10.82 1.20
C LYS A 296 -0.87 11.16 1.81
N MET A 297 -1.50 10.18 2.47
CA MET A 297 -2.75 10.37 3.20
C MET A 297 -2.60 11.40 4.33
N PRO A 298 -3.65 12.16 4.67
CA PRO A 298 -3.58 13.18 5.72
C PRO A 298 -3.05 12.64 7.05
N ALA A 299 -3.49 11.46 7.47
CA ALA A 299 -3.03 10.81 8.70
C ALA A 299 -1.52 10.54 8.71
N ILE A 300 -0.92 10.13 7.58
CA ILE A 300 0.54 9.98 7.44
C ILE A 300 1.22 11.34 7.59
N ARG A 301 0.70 12.38 6.95
CA ARG A 301 1.29 13.75 7.03
C ARG A 301 1.25 14.29 8.46
N GLU A 302 0.14 14.12 9.16
CA GLU A 302 0.00 14.50 10.57
C GLU A 302 1.00 13.72 11.44
N ARG A 303 1.12 12.41 11.21
CA ARG A 303 2.01 11.53 11.95
C ARG A 303 3.49 11.88 11.71
N VAL A 304 3.88 12.12 10.46
CA VAL A 304 5.24 12.55 10.09
C VAL A 304 5.58 13.90 10.76
N ALA A 305 4.63 14.84 10.81
CA ALA A 305 4.86 16.12 11.49
C ALA A 305 5.22 15.93 12.98
N LEU A 306 4.47 15.05 13.69
CA LEU A 306 4.76 14.71 15.09
C LEU A 306 6.11 14.00 15.25
N ILE A 307 6.48 13.11 14.34
CA ILE A 307 7.76 12.39 14.34
C ILE A 307 8.92 13.38 14.16
N VAL A 308 8.78 14.30 13.22
CA VAL A 308 9.80 15.35 12.97
C VAL A 308 9.97 16.27 14.16
N GLU A 309 8.87 16.62 14.85
CA GLU A 309 8.90 17.47 16.04
C GLU A 309 9.63 16.78 17.21
N SER A 310 9.53 15.47 17.34
CA SER A 310 10.26 14.72 18.38
C SER A 310 11.77 14.67 18.15
N ASP A 311 12.23 14.76 16.92
CA ASP A 311 13.63 14.67 16.45
C ASP A 311 14.41 13.44 16.97
N GLU A 312 13.71 12.40 17.40
CA GLU A 312 14.33 11.13 17.79
C GLU A 312 14.82 10.40 16.54
N LYS A 313 16.07 9.93 16.57
CA LYS A 313 16.70 9.31 15.40
C LYS A 313 16.60 7.78 15.42
N ILE A 314 16.33 7.19 14.27
CA ILE A 314 16.36 5.73 14.09
C ILE A 314 17.76 5.21 14.40
N PRO A 315 17.91 4.20 15.27
CA PRO A 315 19.22 3.59 15.52
C PRO A 315 19.81 2.98 14.25
N VAL A 316 21.11 3.12 14.03
CA VAL A 316 21.80 2.57 12.85
C VAL A 316 21.63 1.03 12.73
N LYS A 317 21.54 0.36 13.89
CA LYS A 317 21.36 -1.11 13.97
C LYS A 317 19.88 -1.53 14.00
N TRP A 318 18.95 -0.57 13.81
CA TRP A 318 17.54 -0.94 13.75
C TRP A 318 17.28 -1.88 12.57
N ASP A 319 16.48 -2.88 12.80
CA ASP A 319 16.02 -3.82 11.80
C ASP A 319 14.52 -4.06 11.94
N LEU A 320 13.86 -4.40 10.85
CA LEU A 320 12.41 -4.64 10.83
C LEU A 320 12.07 -5.91 11.62
N SER A 321 11.13 -5.81 12.54
CA SER A 321 10.58 -6.98 13.22
C SER A 321 9.63 -7.74 12.28
N ILE A 322 10.04 -8.94 11.90
CA ILE A 322 9.30 -9.79 10.97
C ILE A 322 8.77 -11.00 11.74
N PRO A 323 7.46 -11.05 12.08
CA PRO A 323 6.90 -12.04 12.99
C PRO A 323 7.05 -13.48 12.49
N MET A 324 6.96 -13.70 11.16
CA MET A 324 7.05 -15.00 10.53
C MET A 324 8.46 -15.61 10.47
N LEU A 325 9.50 -14.89 10.90
CA LEU A 325 10.89 -15.40 10.94
C LEU A 325 11.36 -15.77 12.34
N HIS A 326 10.51 -15.68 13.34
CA HIS A 326 10.86 -15.90 14.74
C HIS A 326 10.28 -17.20 15.33
N ASP A 327 9.86 -18.16 14.49
CA ASP A 327 9.45 -19.51 14.90
C ASP A 327 10.63 -20.50 14.89
#